data_3698c80764aa858ab0c7fefb994c2253
#
_entry.id   3698c80764aa858ab0c7fefb994c2253
#
_cell.length_a   1.000
_cell.length_b   1.000
_cell.length_c   1.000
_cell.angle_alpha   90.00
_cell.angle_beta   90.00
_cell.angle_gamma   90.00
#
_symmetry.space_group_name_H-M   'P 1'
#
loop_
_entity.id
_entity.type
_entity.pdbx_description
1 polymer ?
#
loop_
_entity_poly.entity_id
_entity_poly.type
_entity_poly.pdbx_seq_one_letter_code
_entity_poly.pdbx_strand_id
1 'polypeptide(L)'
;PIPRSRETAVLMLADGCEAALRSLQPDTSEQEARSMVRRIVEARWRDGQLLDSGLSLAELELLVRAFVRVWRRMRHRRIPYPIPARKGYSA
;
A
#
# COMPACT_ATOMS: atom_id res chain seq x y z
N PRO A 1 -10.95 16.58 -8.21
CA PRO A 1 -12.29 16.52 -7.64
C PRO A 1 -12.32 15.58 -6.44
N ILE A 2 -13.17 15.91 -5.49
CA ILE A 2 -13.31 15.13 -4.28
C ILE A 2 -14.19 13.92 -4.57
N PRO A 3 -13.74 12.72 -4.23
CA PRO A 3 -14.57 11.54 -4.44
C PRO A 3 -15.79 11.58 -3.55
N ARG A 4 -16.94 11.20 -4.11
CA ARG A 4 -18.22 11.28 -3.39
C ARG A 4 -18.74 9.92 -2.96
N SER A 5 -18.12 8.85 -3.39
CA SER A 5 -18.54 7.52 -2.99
C SER A 5 -17.38 6.77 -2.36
N ARG A 6 -17.73 5.72 -1.60
CA ARG A 6 -16.72 4.87 -1.00
C ARG A 6 -15.83 4.25 -2.05
N GLU A 7 -16.45 3.76 -3.12
CA GLU A 7 -15.70 3.06 -4.17
C GLU A 7 -14.70 3.99 -4.84
N THR A 8 -15.14 5.21 -5.14
CA THR A 8 -14.25 6.19 -5.77
C THR A 8 -13.10 6.55 -4.83
N ALA A 9 -13.41 6.74 -3.55
CA ALA A 9 -12.39 7.08 -2.57
C ALA A 9 -11.38 5.94 -2.41
N VAL A 10 -11.85 4.70 -2.37
CA VAL A 10 -10.96 3.54 -2.25
C VAL A 10 -10.06 3.46 -3.48
N LEU A 11 -10.60 3.68 -4.67
CA LEU A 11 -9.80 3.64 -5.89
C LEU A 11 -8.73 4.73 -5.90
N MET A 12 -9.10 5.93 -5.47
CA MET A 12 -8.14 7.03 -5.38
C MET A 12 -7.01 6.69 -4.42
N LEU A 13 -7.35 6.16 -3.26
CA LEU A 13 -6.35 5.77 -2.28
C LEU A 13 -5.49 4.62 -2.79
N ALA A 14 -6.11 3.65 -3.45
CA ALA A 14 -5.39 2.50 -3.98
C ALA A 14 -4.36 2.95 -5.03
N ASP A 15 -4.76 3.85 -5.93
CA ASP A 15 -3.85 4.34 -6.97
C ASP A 15 -2.65 5.05 -6.36
N GLY A 16 -2.90 5.94 -5.40
CA GLY A 16 -1.83 6.68 -4.76
C GLY A 16 -0.91 5.79 -3.94
N CYS A 17 -1.49 4.88 -3.18
CA CYS A 17 -0.70 4.00 -2.33
C CYS A 17 0.07 2.97 -3.16
N GLU A 18 -0.54 2.47 -4.23
CA GLU A 18 0.15 1.51 -5.08
C GLU A 18 1.38 2.13 -5.72
N ALA A 19 1.24 3.33 -6.25
CA ALA A 19 2.37 4.01 -6.87
C ALA A 19 3.51 4.22 -5.88
N ALA A 20 3.17 4.64 -4.66
CA ALA A 20 4.16 4.87 -3.62
C ALA A 20 4.82 3.56 -3.17
N LEU A 21 4.02 2.52 -2.99
CA LEU A 21 4.53 1.23 -2.57
C LEU A 21 5.47 0.62 -3.62
N ARG A 22 5.15 0.83 -4.88
CA ARG A 22 5.97 0.31 -5.97
C ARG A 22 7.37 0.92 -5.98
N SER A 23 7.51 2.14 -5.45
CA SER A 23 8.79 2.83 -5.43
C SER A 23 9.69 2.40 -4.26
N LEU A 24 9.20 1.57 -3.36
CA LEU A 24 9.97 1.17 -2.19
C LEU A 24 11.09 0.21 -2.56
N GLN A 25 12.18 0.31 -1.81
CA GLN A 25 13.31 -0.58 -1.98
C GLN A 25 12.94 -2.00 -1.58
N PRO A 26 13.58 -3.01 -2.18
CA PRO A 26 13.25 -4.40 -1.86
C PRO A 26 13.43 -4.77 -0.40
N ASP A 27 14.31 -4.06 0.31
CA ASP A 27 14.58 -4.36 1.71
C ASP A 27 13.72 -3.56 2.67
N THR A 28 12.74 -2.80 2.17
CA THR A 28 11.85 -2.03 3.02
C THR A 28 11.06 -2.95 3.93
N SER A 29 11.02 -2.61 5.21
CA SER A 29 10.25 -3.39 6.18
C SER A 29 8.76 -3.16 6.00
N GLU A 30 7.97 -4.12 6.49
CA GLU A 30 6.52 -3.97 6.47
C GLU A 30 6.08 -2.76 7.29
N GLN A 31 6.75 -2.49 8.40
CA GLN A 31 6.42 -1.36 9.24
C GLN A 31 6.67 -0.04 8.52
N GLU A 32 7.76 0.06 7.78
CA GLU A 32 8.03 1.26 7.00
C GLU A 32 7.00 1.46 5.90
N ALA A 33 6.62 0.38 5.23
CA ALA A 33 5.60 0.44 4.19
C ALA A 33 4.27 0.89 4.78
N ARG A 34 3.90 0.35 5.94
CA ARG A 34 2.65 0.72 6.62
C ARG A 34 2.66 2.19 7.01
N SER A 35 3.78 2.67 7.54
CA SER A 35 3.90 4.09 7.93
C SER A 35 3.73 5.00 6.74
N MET A 36 4.30 4.63 5.60
CA MET A 36 4.18 5.43 4.39
C MET A 36 2.73 5.47 3.90
N VAL A 37 2.07 4.32 3.84
CA VAL A 37 0.68 4.26 3.41
C VAL A 37 -0.21 5.07 4.33
N ARG A 38 0.03 4.94 5.65
CA ARG A 38 -0.76 5.69 6.62
C ARG A 38 -0.59 7.19 6.44
N ARG A 39 0.61 7.66 6.14
CA ARG A 39 0.83 9.09 5.90
C ARG A 39 0.08 9.58 4.67
N ILE A 40 0.01 8.76 3.63
CA ILE A 40 -0.74 9.13 2.42
C ILE A 40 -2.22 9.25 2.75
N VAL A 41 -2.77 8.27 3.45
CA VAL A 41 -4.18 8.27 3.82
C VAL A 41 -4.49 9.47 4.71
N GLU A 42 -3.64 9.74 5.69
CA GLU A 42 -3.85 10.86 6.60
C GLU A 42 -3.78 12.19 5.87
N ALA A 43 -2.89 12.31 4.89
CA ALA A 43 -2.79 13.54 4.11
C ALA A 43 -4.07 13.79 3.32
N ARG A 44 -4.64 12.76 2.72
CA ARG A 44 -5.91 12.88 2.01
C ARG A 44 -7.04 13.27 2.96
N TRP A 45 -7.02 12.71 4.15
CA TRP A 45 -8.02 13.05 5.18
C TRP A 45 -7.92 14.52 5.57
N ARG A 46 -6.71 14.99 5.85
CA ARG A 46 -6.49 16.38 6.26
C ARG A 46 -6.84 17.37 5.15
N ASP A 47 -6.61 16.98 3.90
CA ASP A 47 -6.91 17.84 2.76
C ASP A 47 -8.41 17.88 2.44
N GLY A 48 -9.22 17.16 3.19
CA GLY A 48 -10.66 17.13 2.98
C GLY A 48 -11.10 16.30 1.79
N GLN A 49 -10.21 15.55 1.19
CA GLN A 49 -10.54 14.78 0.00
C GLN A 49 -11.41 13.56 0.30
N LEU A 50 -11.55 13.20 1.56
CA LEU A 50 -12.37 12.06 1.97
C LEU A 50 -13.66 12.46 2.65
N LEU A 51 -13.99 13.77 2.62
CA LEU A 51 -15.15 14.30 3.35
C LEU A 51 -16.45 13.62 3.00
N ASP A 52 -16.71 13.43 1.72
CA ASP A 52 -17.97 12.90 1.25
C ASP A 52 -17.90 11.43 0.88
N SER A 53 -16.84 10.75 1.30
CA SER A 53 -16.65 9.36 0.91
C SER A 53 -17.46 8.39 1.76
N GLY A 54 -17.86 8.80 2.97
CA GLY A 54 -18.52 7.91 3.91
C GLY A 54 -17.58 6.94 4.61
N LEU A 55 -16.27 7.07 4.39
CA LEU A 55 -15.30 6.20 5.04
C LEU A 55 -15.02 6.66 6.46
N SER A 56 -15.05 5.73 7.38
CA SER A 56 -14.70 6.00 8.78
C SER A 56 -13.19 5.85 8.96
N LEU A 57 -12.69 6.36 10.09
CA LEU A 57 -11.28 6.16 10.42
C LEU A 57 -10.94 4.69 10.58
N ALA A 58 -11.87 3.90 11.13
CA ALA A 58 -11.64 2.47 11.27
C ALA A 58 -11.52 1.80 9.91
N GLU A 59 -12.35 2.20 8.95
CA GLU A 59 -12.28 1.66 7.61
C GLU A 59 -10.99 2.06 6.91
N LEU A 60 -10.52 3.28 7.14
CA LEU A 60 -9.25 3.71 6.58
C LEU A 60 -8.09 2.88 7.12
N GLU A 61 -8.13 2.53 8.40
CA GLU A 61 -7.10 1.66 8.97
C GLU A 61 -7.12 0.28 8.33
N LEU A 62 -8.31 -0.25 8.04
CA LEU A 62 -8.43 -1.53 7.35
C LEU A 62 -7.83 -1.45 5.94
N LEU A 63 -8.04 -0.31 5.26
CA LEU A 63 -7.45 -0.12 3.93
C LEU A 63 -5.93 -0.08 3.99
N VAL A 64 -5.38 0.60 4.99
CA VAL A 64 -3.93 0.63 5.16
C VAL A 64 -3.39 -0.79 5.26
N ARG A 65 -4.02 -1.61 6.08
CA ARG A 65 -3.58 -2.99 6.24
C ARG A 65 -3.71 -3.79 4.96
N ALA A 66 -4.81 -3.57 4.23
CA ALA A 66 -5.04 -4.30 2.98
C ALA A 66 -4.00 -3.94 1.92
N PHE A 67 -3.70 -2.65 1.77
CA PHE A 67 -2.71 -2.21 0.79
C PHE A 67 -1.34 -2.79 1.10
N VAL A 68 -0.94 -2.78 2.37
CA VAL A 68 0.35 -3.31 2.77
C VAL A 68 0.40 -4.83 2.54
N ARG A 69 -0.70 -5.53 2.79
CA ARG A 69 -0.76 -6.97 2.55
C ARG A 69 -0.59 -7.30 1.07
N VAL A 70 -1.25 -6.54 0.21
CA VAL A 70 -1.12 -6.74 -1.23
C VAL A 70 0.31 -6.47 -1.68
N TRP A 71 0.89 -5.37 -1.20
CA TRP A 71 2.28 -5.04 -1.51
C TRP A 71 3.22 -6.18 -1.11
N ARG A 72 3.02 -6.74 0.07
CA ARG A 72 3.88 -7.81 0.56
C ARG A 72 3.81 -9.04 -0.33
N ARG A 73 2.60 -9.38 -0.79
CA ARG A 73 2.42 -10.51 -1.70
C ARG A 73 3.08 -10.26 -3.04
N MET A 74 2.92 -9.07 -3.59
CA MET A 74 3.52 -8.73 -4.85
C MET A 74 5.03 -8.69 -4.76
N ARG A 75 5.55 -8.20 -3.65
CA ARG A 75 6.97 -8.16 -3.41
C ARG A 75 7.56 -9.57 -3.42
N HIS A 76 6.90 -10.52 -2.77
CA HIS A 76 7.36 -11.90 -2.77
C HIS A 76 7.37 -12.49 -4.16
N ARG A 77 6.41 -12.14 -4.98
CA ARG A 77 6.36 -12.64 -6.36
C ARG A 77 7.45 -12.05 -7.23
N ARG A 78 7.85 -10.83 -6.95
CA ARG A 78 8.83 -10.14 -7.77
C ARG A 78 10.25 -10.54 -7.46
N ILE A 79 10.49 -10.99 -6.24
CA ILE A 79 11.82 -11.42 -5.88
C ILE A 79 12.11 -12.68 -6.66
N PRO A 80 13.09 -12.65 -7.57
CA PRO A 80 13.44 -13.87 -8.27
C PRO A 80 13.85 -14.87 -7.23
N TYR A 81 13.32 -16.05 -7.35
CA TYR A 81 13.66 -17.08 -6.41
C TYR A 81 15.13 -17.27 -6.43
N PRO A 82 15.75 -17.35 -5.26
CA PRO A 82 17.14 -17.71 -5.25
C PRO A 82 17.21 -18.96 -6.05
N ILE A 83 17.93 -18.85 -7.05
CA ILE A 83 18.20 -19.97 -7.84
C ILE A 83 18.95 -20.89 -6.95
N PRO A 84 18.40 -21.89 -6.63
CA PRO A 84 18.98 -22.81 -5.68
C PRO A 84 20.26 -23.39 -6.20
N ALA A 85 20.33 -22.85 -6.24
CA ALA A 85 20.98 -23.16 -6.29
C ALA A 85 21.78 -22.80 -6.09
N ARG A 86 21.55 -22.33 -6.23
CA ARG A 86 22.01 -22.06 -5.92
C ARG A 86 22.53 -22.26 -5.31
N LYS A 87 22.51 -22.76 -5.45
CA LYS A 87 22.72 -22.96 -4.87
C LYS A 87 23.21 -23.07 -4.61
N GLY A 88 23.44 -23.42 -4.84
CA GLY A 88 23.82 -23.57 -4.62
C GLY A 88 24.19 -23.03 -4.78
N TYR A 89 24.20 -22.96 -5.20
CA TYR A 89 24.46 -22.58 -5.14
C TYR A 89 24.89 -22.34 -4.93
N SER A 90 25.28 -22.67 -5.20
CA SER A 90 25.61 -22.70 -4.94
C SER A 90 25.74 -22.79 -4.80
N ALA A 91 26.29 -22.99 -5.09
CA ALA A 91 26.25 -23.41 -4.84
C ALA A 91 26.05 -23.65 -4.60
#